data_c8cdfe892f6c51dee009964f6a57609b
#
_entry.id   c8cdfe892f6c51dee009964f6a57609b
#
_cell.length_a   1.000
_cell.length_b   1.000
_cell.length_c   1.000
_cell.angle_alpha   90.00
_cell.angle_beta   90.00
_cell.angle_gamma   90.00
#
_symmetry.space_group_name_H-M   'P 1'
#
loop_
_entity.id
_entity.type
_entity.pdbx_description
1 polymer ?
#
loop_
_entity_poly.entity_id
_entity_poly.type
_entity_poly.pdbx_seq_one_letter_code
_entity_poly.pdbx_strand_id
1 'polypeptide(L)'
;MSIAPRMAARSWRLSSSRGYSSLAIAFDIDGVLKQGPKVLPEAIRTIRMLEGDNPWNRKVPYLFITNSGGKSEAVRAKDLSNDFQTHVAADQVVQAHTVMRSLTEKYRDSPILMLGGPDYPPGSSRGVLESYGFRQVYTAHDLHAYATSSFPYTRPGKDQEPALRRVDFSKVQFEAIFVFHDSREWGRDIQYAVDLMRADRGVFGTVLTNEEIRRRSPMPIYFSHADLLWGNDFSVARLGQGQGAFRVALEAVFKVRRSG
;
A
#
# COMPACT_ATOMS: atom_id res chain seq x y z
N MET A 1 9.72 -5.52 -32.36
CA MET A 1 10.89 -5.31 -31.49
C MET A 1 10.52 -4.25 -30.47
N SER A 2 10.18 -4.66 -29.26
CA SER A 2 9.79 -3.76 -28.19
C SER A 2 11.00 -3.58 -27.27
N ILE A 3 11.50 -2.34 -27.18
CA ILE A 3 12.62 -1.95 -26.31
C ILE A 3 12.02 -1.54 -24.98
N ALA A 4 12.18 -2.37 -23.97
CA ALA A 4 11.84 -2.02 -22.59
C ALA A 4 12.77 -0.89 -22.10
N PRO A 5 12.27 0.14 -21.38
CA PRO A 5 13.12 1.17 -20.86
C PRO A 5 14.02 0.61 -19.73
N ARG A 6 15.32 0.81 -19.86
CA ARG A 6 16.31 0.51 -18.83
C ARG A 6 15.99 1.36 -17.59
N MET A 7 15.62 0.70 -16.50
CA MET A 7 15.57 1.32 -15.17
C MET A 7 16.98 1.83 -14.84
N ALA A 8 17.12 3.14 -14.68
CA ALA A 8 18.34 3.74 -14.16
C ALA A 8 18.47 3.36 -12.68
N ALA A 9 19.31 2.38 -12.40
CA ALA A 9 19.73 2.06 -11.05
C ALA A 9 20.44 3.30 -10.47
N ARG A 10 19.80 4.02 -9.54
CA ARG A 10 20.49 5.00 -8.72
C ARG A 10 21.56 4.27 -7.94
N SER A 11 22.81 4.46 -8.33
CA SER A 11 23.95 3.95 -7.59
C SER A 11 23.98 4.61 -6.20
N TRP A 12 23.72 3.82 -5.18
CA TRP A 12 23.98 4.19 -3.81
C TRP A 12 25.49 4.35 -3.64
N ARG A 13 25.99 5.60 -3.65
CA ARG A 13 27.38 5.87 -3.28
C ARG A 13 27.49 5.77 -1.77
N LEU A 14 27.87 4.60 -1.29
CA LEU A 14 28.34 4.44 0.07
C LEU A 14 29.67 5.18 0.20
N SER A 15 29.71 6.15 1.10
CA SER A 15 30.93 6.86 1.47
C SER A 15 31.99 5.86 1.92
N SER A 16 33.15 5.89 1.27
CA SER A 16 34.21 4.93 1.46
C SER A 16 34.96 5.16 2.77
N SER A 17 34.83 4.22 3.71
CA SER A 17 35.91 3.91 4.63
C SER A 17 35.88 2.44 5.03
N ARG A 18 36.80 1.68 4.45
CA ARG A 18 37.35 0.39 4.88
C ARG A 18 36.35 -0.79 5.04
N GLY A 19 36.34 -1.64 4.04
CA GLY A 19 35.83 -3.02 4.13
C GLY A 19 34.34 -3.15 3.83
N TYR A 20 33.97 -3.07 2.55
CA TYR A 20 32.63 -3.44 2.10
C TYR A 20 32.38 -4.92 2.43
N SER A 21 31.34 -5.18 3.22
CA SER A 21 30.73 -6.49 3.20
C SER A 21 30.06 -6.64 1.83
N SER A 22 30.39 -7.69 1.09
CA SER A 22 29.66 -8.08 -0.12
C SER A 22 28.29 -8.69 0.23
N LEU A 23 27.96 -8.77 1.51
CA LEU A 23 26.77 -9.36 2.07
C LEU A 23 25.90 -8.28 2.71
N ALA A 24 24.62 -8.23 2.34
CA ALA A 24 23.56 -7.54 3.06
C ALA A 24 22.44 -8.53 3.37
N ILE A 25 21.76 -8.33 4.51
CA ILE A 25 20.69 -9.24 4.97
C ILE A 25 19.37 -8.49 4.88
N ALA A 26 18.35 -9.12 4.29
CA ALA A 26 16.99 -8.65 4.28
C ALA A 26 16.13 -9.51 5.21
N PHE A 27 15.43 -8.90 6.13
CA PHE A 27 14.53 -9.59 7.08
C PHE A 27 13.08 -9.27 6.75
N ASP A 28 12.25 -10.29 6.67
CA ASP A 28 10.83 -10.12 6.91
C ASP A 28 10.59 -9.83 8.40
N ILE A 29 9.49 -9.16 8.72
CA ILE A 29 9.19 -8.73 10.10
C ILE A 29 8.20 -9.68 10.75
N ASP A 30 7.00 -9.80 10.15
CA ASP A 30 5.87 -10.49 10.76
C ASP A 30 5.98 -12.01 10.60
N GLY A 31 6.12 -12.73 11.71
CA GLY A 31 6.37 -14.18 11.72
C GLY A 31 7.86 -14.56 11.70
N VAL A 32 8.78 -13.63 11.47
CA VAL A 32 10.24 -13.86 11.44
C VAL A 32 10.95 -13.17 12.60
N LEU A 33 10.75 -11.88 12.78
CA LEU A 33 11.36 -11.10 13.86
C LEU A 33 10.37 -10.82 14.99
N LYS A 34 9.09 -10.82 14.67
CA LYS A 34 7.98 -10.60 15.60
C LYS A 34 6.88 -11.64 15.40
N GLN A 35 6.21 -12.02 16.48
CA GLN A 35 5.01 -12.83 16.45
C GLN A 35 3.85 -11.99 17.03
N GLY A 36 3.04 -11.41 16.17
CA GLY A 36 2.09 -10.37 16.56
C GLY A 36 2.82 -9.18 17.22
N PRO A 37 2.41 -8.70 18.40
CA PRO A 37 3.08 -7.60 19.09
C PRO A 37 4.42 -8.01 19.75
N LYS A 38 4.68 -9.31 19.91
CA LYS A 38 5.83 -9.83 20.63
C LYS A 38 7.07 -9.90 19.76
N VAL A 39 8.12 -9.16 20.13
CA VAL A 39 9.46 -9.27 19.52
C VAL A 39 10.15 -10.55 20.02
N LEU A 40 10.77 -11.30 19.11
CA LEU A 40 11.53 -12.48 19.48
C LEU A 40 12.88 -12.08 20.11
N PRO A 41 13.27 -12.67 21.28
CA PRO A 41 14.55 -12.35 21.90
C PRO A 41 15.75 -12.61 20.98
N GLU A 42 15.66 -13.62 20.13
CA GLU A 42 16.68 -13.96 19.13
C GLU A 42 16.80 -12.88 18.07
N ALA A 43 15.70 -12.24 17.67
CA ALA A 43 15.71 -11.13 16.74
C ALA A 43 16.49 -9.93 17.31
N ILE A 44 16.23 -9.55 18.56
CA ILE A 44 16.97 -8.47 19.24
C ILE A 44 18.47 -8.77 19.25
N ARG A 45 18.85 -10.00 19.61
CA ARG A 45 20.24 -10.42 19.63
C ARG A 45 20.87 -10.40 18.25
N THR A 46 20.15 -10.88 17.24
CA THR A 46 20.62 -10.87 15.85
C THR A 46 20.88 -9.45 15.35
N ILE A 47 19.95 -8.53 15.58
CA ILE A 47 20.13 -7.12 15.15
C ILE A 47 21.32 -6.49 15.88
N ARG A 48 21.52 -6.73 17.17
CA ARG A 48 22.71 -6.26 17.90
C ARG A 48 24.01 -6.81 17.31
N MET A 49 24.02 -8.09 16.95
CA MET A 49 25.18 -8.69 16.29
C MET A 49 25.50 -8.02 14.95
N LEU A 50 24.49 -7.67 14.16
CA LEU A 50 24.65 -6.97 12.90
C LEU A 50 25.11 -5.52 13.09
N GLU A 51 24.76 -4.89 14.20
CA GLU A 51 25.22 -3.55 14.58
C GLU A 51 26.64 -3.53 15.14
N GLY A 52 27.33 -4.67 15.26
CA GLY A 52 28.72 -4.76 15.64
C GLY A 52 29.00 -5.52 16.94
N ASP A 53 27.96 -5.93 17.69
CA ASP A 53 28.10 -6.79 18.87
C ASP A 53 28.39 -8.25 18.44
N ASN A 54 29.53 -8.42 17.79
CA ASN A 54 30.01 -9.68 17.24
C ASN A 54 31.53 -9.80 17.42
N PRO A 55 32.13 -11.00 17.30
CA PRO A 55 33.57 -11.23 17.53
C PRO A 55 34.51 -10.39 16.66
N TRP A 56 34.02 -9.88 15.53
CA TRP A 56 34.79 -9.07 14.60
C TRP A 56 34.63 -7.55 14.81
N ASN A 57 33.73 -7.15 15.73
CA ASN A 57 33.35 -5.75 15.96
C ASN A 57 33.03 -5.00 14.65
N ARG A 58 32.28 -5.66 13.75
CA ARG A 58 31.95 -5.14 12.42
C ARG A 58 30.45 -5.09 12.22
N LYS A 59 29.98 -3.97 11.64
CA LYS A 59 28.60 -3.85 11.19
C LYS A 59 28.40 -4.61 9.88
N VAL A 60 27.26 -5.30 9.79
CA VAL A 60 26.79 -5.96 8.57
C VAL A 60 25.55 -5.20 8.09
N PRO A 61 25.50 -4.74 6.84
CA PRO A 61 24.33 -4.06 6.29
C PRO A 61 23.09 -4.96 6.32
N TYR A 62 21.97 -4.41 6.76
CA TYR A 62 20.69 -5.09 6.75
C TYR A 62 19.55 -4.12 6.46
N LEU A 63 18.39 -4.66 6.04
CA LEU A 63 17.16 -3.93 5.84
C LEU A 63 15.95 -4.81 6.21
N PHE A 64 14.82 -4.18 6.39
CA PHE A 64 13.54 -4.84 6.69
C PHE A 64 12.65 -4.78 5.46
N ILE A 65 12.09 -5.92 5.06
CA ILE A 65 11.10 -6.03 3.98
C ILE A 65 9.85 -6.66 4.57
N THR A 66 8.70 -6.03 4.41
CA THR A 66 7.44 -6.57 4.93
C THR A 66 6.27 -6.28 4.00
N ASN A 67 5.32 -7.22 3.91
CA ASN A 67 4.03 -6.99 3.27
C ASN A 67 3.06 -6.20 4.15
N SER A 68 3.38 -6.00 5.42
CA SER A 68 2.68 -5.07 6.30
C SER A 68 2.89 -3.62 5.85
N GLY A 69 1.83 -2.82 5.91
CA GLY A 69 1.86 -1.44 5.42
C GLY A 69 1.05 -0.47 6.28
N GLY A 70 0.54 0.60 5.66
CA GLY A 70 -0.39 1.55 6.29
C GLY A 70 0.24 2.66 7.12
N LYS A 71 1.56 2.62 7.36
CA LYS A 71 2.34 3.67 8.04
C LYS A 71 3.46 4.15 7.12
N SER A 72 3.96 5.38 7.32
CA SER A 72 5.17 5.80 6.61
C SER A 72 6.39 5.00 7.07
N GLU A 73 7.41 4.91 6.22
CA GLU A 73 8.68 4.24 6.53
C GLU A 73 9.34 4.84 7.77
N ALA A 74 9.24 6.17 7.96
CA ALA A 74 9.77 6.85 9.14
C ALA A 74 9.07 6.42 10.44
N VAL A 75 7.74 6.28 10.41
CA VAL A 75 6.97 5.78 11.56
C VAL A 75 7.31 4.32 11.83
N ARG A 76 7.37 3.49 10.79
CA ARG A 76 7.74 2.08 10.94
C ARG A 76 9.17 1.92 11.47
N ALA A 77 10.12 2.70 10.98
CA ALA A 77 11.51 2.70 11.46
C ALA A 77 11.60 3.08 12.96
N LYS A 78 10.79 4.05 13.39
CA LYS A 78 10.71 4.40 14.82
C LYS A 78 10.16 3.24 15.67
N ASP A 79 9.09 2.57 15.20
CA ASP A 79 8.53 1.40 15.86
C ASP A 79 9.61 0.30 15.99
N LEU A 80 10.31 -0.03 14.91
CA LEU A 80 11.37 -1.04 14.89
C LEU A 80 12.57 -0.63 15.75
N SER A 81 12.90 0.66 15.81
CA SER A 81 13.97 1.16 16.70
C SER A 81 13.64 0.89 18.16
N ASN A 82 12.38 1.09 18.55
CA ASN A 82 11.93 0.77 19.90
C ASN A 82 11.92 -0.74 20.16
N ASP A 83 11.43 -1.52 19.21
CA ASP A 83 11.33 -2.98 19.30
C ASP A 83 12.72 -3.64 19.47
N PHE A 84 13.69 -3.21 18.67
CA PHE A 84 15.03 -3.81 18.66
C PHE A 84 16.05 -3.08 19.55
N GLN A 85 15.65 -1.98 20.20
CA GLN A 85 16.53 -1.15 21.04
C GLN A 85 17.79 -0.69 20.32
N THR A 86 17.66 -0.38 19.03
CA THR A 86 18.72 0.12 18.17
C THR A 86 18.15 1.13 17.17
N HIS A 87 18.99 1.98 16.61
CA HIS A 87 18.55 2.93 15.60
C HIS A 87 18.29 2.24 14.27
N VAL A 88 17.05 2.33 13.77
CA VAL A 88 16.67 1.93 12.42
C VAL A 88 16.34 3.17 11.62
N ALA A 89 17.00 3.34 10.48
CA ALA A 89 16.72 4.45 9.56
C ALA A 89 15.52 4.12 8.64
N ALA A 90 14.82 5.15 8.18
CA ALA A 90 13.65 4.96 7.32
C ALA A 90 13.96 4.29 5.98
N ASP A 91 15.17 4.48 5.46
CA ASP A 91 15.64 3.86 4.21
C ASP A 91 16.04 2.38 4.37
N GLN A 92 16.12 1.89 5.61
CA GLN A 92 16.23 0.46 5.89
C GLN A 92 14.89 -0.28 5.87
N VAL A 93 13.77 0.42 5.68
CA VAL A 93 12.43 -0.16 5.74
C VAL A 93 11.77 -0.13 4.38
N VAL A 94 11.40 -1.31 3.87
CA VAL A 94 10.64 -1.48 2.63
C VAL A 94 9.31 -2.15 2.98
N GLN A 95 8.23 -1.42 2.85
CA GLN A 95 6.87 -1.93 3.07
C GLN A 95 6.21 -2.24 1.72
N ALA A 96 5.13 -3.04 1.72
CA ALA A 96 4.42 -3.40 0.49
C ALA A 96 4.12 -2.18 -0.40
N HIS A 97 3.58 -1.12 0.19
CA HIS A 97 3.23 0.11 -0.54
C HIS A 97 4.43 0.96 -0.97
N THR A 98 5.64 0.73 -0.44
CA THR A 98 6.83 1.50 -0.82
C THR A 98 7.10 1.42 -2.33
N VAL A 99 6.74 0.31 -2.98
CA VAL A 99 6.89 0.12 -4.43
C VAL A 99 6.04 1.11 -5.24
N MET A 100 4.93 1.61 -4.67
CA MET A 100 4.07 2.58 -5.34
C MET A 100 4.75 3.94 -5.55
N ARG A 101 5.82 4.23 -4.81
CA ARG A 101 6.65 5.43 -5.02
C ARG A 101 7.16 5.51 -6.47
N SER A 102 7.45 4.39 -7.10
CA SER A 102 7.89 4.37 -8.51
C SER A 102 6.83 4.83 -9.51
N LEU A 103 5.56 4.80 -9.11
CA LEU A 103 4.45 5.25 -9.94
C LEU A 103 4.24 6.77 -9.90
N THR A 104 4.96 7.49 -9.03
CA THR A 104 4.83 8.95 -8.91
C THR A 104 5.22 9.67 -10.20
N GLU A 105 6.20 9.17 -10.95
CA GLU A 105 6.57 9.76 -12.23
C GLU A 105 5.38 9.82 -13.19
N LYS A 106 4.55 8.77 -13.19
CA LYS A 106 3.39 8.65 -14.09
C LYS A 106 2.13 9.34 -13.56
N TYR A 107 1.87 9.27 -12.24
CA TYR A 107 0.58 9.65 -11.66
C TYR A 107 0.65 10.82 -10.68
N ARG A 108 1.74 11.60 -10.67
CA ARG A 108 1.93 12.72 -9.73
C ARG A 108 0.74 13.66 -9.66
N ASP A 109 0.26 14.06 -10.82
CA ASP A 109 -0.80 15.07 -10.96
C ASP A 109 -2.16 14.46 -11.36
N SER A 110 -2.21 13.13 -11.49
CA SER A 110 -3.41 12.40 -11.87
C SER A 110 -4.29 12.11 -10.66
N PRO A 111 -5.62 12.26 -10.79
CA PRO A 111 -6.55 11.77 -9.78
C PRO A 111 -6.47 10.25 -9.64
N ILE A 112 -6.18 9.78 -8.44
CA ILE A 112 -6.14 8.35 -8.12
C ILE A 112 -7.11 8.02 -6.99
N LEU A 113 -7.80 6.88 -7.09
CA LEU A 113 -8.55 6.31 -5.99
C LEU A 113 -7.64 5.41 -5.17
N MET A 114 -7.44 5.73 -3.90
CA MET A 114 -6.75 4.88 -2.93
C MET A 114 -7.78 4.03 -2.18
N LEU A 115 -7.52 2.73 -2.10
CA LEU A 115 -8.30 1.77 -1.33
C LEU A 115 -7.46 1.13 -0.23
N GLY A 116 -8.10 0.81 0.89
CA GLY A 116 -7.50 0.12 2.02
C GLY A 116 -6.70 1.01 2.96
N GLY A 117 -6.54 0.51 4.17
CA GLY A 117 -5.87 1.20 5.27
C GLY A 117 -6.71 2.27 5.97
N PRO A 118 -6.15 2.90 7.01
CA PRO A 118 -6.80 4.01 7.69
C PRO A 118 -6.65 5.29 6.87
N ASP A 119 -7.76 5.97 6.62
CA ASP A 119 -7.78 7.22 5.86
C ASP A 119 -7.47 8.44 6.74
N TYR A 120 -7.45 8.26 8.05
CA TYR A 120 -7.26 9.28 9.08
C TYR A 120 -6.66 8.64 10.35
N PRO A 121 -6.09 9.33 11.29
CA PRO A 121 -5.64 10.71 11.38
C PRO A 121 -4.22 10.92 10.79
N PRO A 122 -3.45 11.93 11.18
CA PRO A 122 -2.10 12.17 10.67
C PRO A 122 -1.23 10.91 10.61
N GLY A 123 -0.62 10.62 9.46
CA GLY A 123 0.06 9.35 9.18
C GLY A 123 -0.83 8.30 8.49
N SER A 124 -2.05 8.69 8.08
CA SER A 124 -2.95 7.87 7.28
C SER A 124 -2.33 7.43 5.96
N SER A 125 -2.91 6.39 5.37
CA SER A 125 -2.48 5.87 4.07
C SER A 125 -2.43 6.95 2.97
N ARG A 126 -3.41 7.86 2.95
CA ARG A 126 -3.40 9.03 2.04
C ARG A 126 -2.16 9.89 2.25
N GLY A 127 -1.86 10.28 3.48
CA GLY A 127 -0.70 11.11 3.80
C GLY A 127 0.63 10.45 3.40
N VAL A 128 0.71 9.12 3.42
CA VAL A 128 1.88 8.39 2.93
C VAL A 128 2.02 8.53 1.42
N LEU A 129 0.94 8.31 0.63
CA LEU A 129 0.98 8.51 -0.82
C LEU A 129 1.32 9.97 -1.19
N GLU A 130 0.74 10.93 -0.48
CA GLU A 130 1.05 12.35 -0.68
C GLU A 130 2.52 12.66 -0.38
N SER A 131 3.11 12.03 0.63
CA SER A 131 4.54 12.17 0.93
C SER A 131 5.44 11.59 -0.15
N TYR A 132 4.95 10.64 -0.96
CA TYR A 132 5.65 10.13 -2.13
C TYR A 132 5.59 11.09 -3.33
N GLY A 133 4.71 12.10 -3.27
CA GLY A 133 4.57 13.14 -4.28
C GLY A 133 3.31 13.06 -5.14
N PHE A 134 2.35 12.17 -4.82
CA PHE A 134 1.03 12.18 -5.46
C PHE A 134 0.21 13.36 -4.95
N ARG A 135 -0.41 14.14 -5.83
CA ARG A 135 -1.09 15.39 -5.48
C ARG A 135 -2.61 15.27 -5.38
N GLN A 136 -3.19 14.30 -6.07
CA GLN A 136 -4.65 14.11 -6.17
C GLN A 136 -5.04 12.71 -5.71
N VAL A 137 -4.92 12.46 -4.40
CA VAL A 137 -5.26 11.19 -3.76
C VAL A 137 -6.64 11.30 -3.13
N TYR A 138 -7.58 10.50 -3.62
CA TYR A 138 -8.94 10.40 -3.11
C TYR A 138 -9.18 9.01 -2.54
N THR A 139 -10.10 8.89 -1.58
CA THR A 139 -10.41 7.63 -0.91
C THR A 139 -11.86 7.21 -1.13
N ALA A 140 -12.18 5.97 -0.81
CA ALA A 140 -13.55 5.49 -0.82
C ALA A 140 -14.47 6.31 0.11
N HIS A 141 -13.95 6.88 1.19
CA HIS A 141 -14.71 7.76 2.09
C HIS A 141 -15.06 9.10 1.44
N ASP A 142 -14.18 9.66 0.62
CA ASP A 142 -14.46 10.90 -0.13
C ASP A 142 -15.61 10.70 -1.12
N LEU A 143 -15.58 9.58 -1.88
CA LEU A 143 -16.64 9.22 -2.82
C LEU A 143 -17.97 8.97 -2.08
N HIS A 144 -17.91 8.28 -0.94
CA HIS A 144 -19.09 8.01 -0.13
C HIS A 144 -19.69 9.29 0.46
N ALA A 145 -18.86 10.22 0.93
CA ALA A 145 -19.32 11.51 1.44
C ALA A 145 -19.95 12.39 0.35
N TYR A 146 -19.46 12.30 -0.88
CA TYR A 146 -20.02 12.97 -2.05
C TYR A 146 -21.39 12.40 -2.46
N ALA A 147 -21.52 11.08 -2.48
CA ALA A 147 -22.72 10.40 -2.93
C ALA A 147 -23.09 9.26 -1.97
N THR A 148 -23.69 9.58 -0.82
CA THR A 148 -24.05 8.61 0.22
C THR A 148 -25.02 7.52 -0.25
N SER A 149 -25.85 7.82 -1.25
CA SER A 149 -26.76 6.86 -1.88
C SER A 149 -26.05 5.77 -2.69
N SER A 150 -24.79 5.98 -3.08
CA SER A 150 -24.01 4.97 -3.81
C SER A 150 -23.63 3.76 -2.95
N PHE A 151 -23.57 3.94 -1.62
CA PHE A 151 -23.38 2.87 -0.64
C PHE A 151 -24.16 3.18 0.65
N PRO A 152 -25.47 2.91 0.70
CA PRO A 152 -26.37 3.37 1.78
C PRO A 152 -26.24 2.58 3.09
N TYR A 153 -25.39 1.58 3.16
CA TYR A 153 -25.29 0.66 4.30
C TYR A 153 -24.49 1.20 5.48
N THR A 154 -23.61 2.17 5.24
CA THR A 154 -22.78 2.82 6.26
C THR A 154 -22.81 4.33 6.06
N ARG A 155 -22.35 5.06 7.09
CA ARG A 155 -22.08 6.50 6.97
C ARG A 155 -20.66 6.76 7.45
N PRO A 156 -19.97 7.77 6.90
CA PRO A 156 -18.67 8.20 7.46
C PRO A 156 -18.84 8.51 8.95
N GLY A 157 -17.94 7.98 9.77
CA GLY A 157 -17.89 8.32 11.19
C GLY A 157 -17.53 9.79 11.40
N LYS A 158 -17.96 10.37 12.52
CA LYS A 158 -17.60 11.76 12.86
C LYS A 158 -16.11 11.99 12.89
N ASP A 159 -15.34 10.98 13.26
CA ASP A 159 -13.88 11.04 13.33
C ASP A 159 -13.22 11.08 11.92
N GLN A 160 -13.93 10.66 10.89
CA GLN A 160 -13.48 10.66 9.49
C GLN A 160 -13.74 12.00 8.79
N GLU A 161 -14.74 12.73 9.24
CA GLU A 161 -15.18 13.99 8.64
C GLU A 161 -14.04 15.00 8.40
N PRO A 162 -13.10 15.24 9.33
CA PRO A 162 -12.02 16.20 9.13
C PRO A 162 -11.03 15.83 8.01
N ALA A 163 -10.95 14.54 7.66
CA ALA A 163 -10.04 14.06 6.64
C ALA A 163 -10.67 14.00 5.24
N LEU A 164 -12.00 14.20 5.14
CA LEU A 164 -12.72 14.11 3.87
C LEU A 164 -12.35 15.25 2.93
N ARG A 165 -12.15 14.92 1.66
CA ARG A 165 -12.01 15.89 0.58
C ARG A 165 -13.37 16.13 -0.08
N ARG A 166 -13.90 17.34 0.13
CA ARG A 166 -15.18 17.76 -0.44
C ARG A 166 -14.98 18.32 -1.84
N VAL A 167 -15.03 17.44 -2.83
CA VAL A 167 -14.80 17.74 -4.24
C VAL A 167 -16.03 17.33 -5.06
N ASP A 168 -16.32 18.04 -6.14
CA ASP A 168 -17.32 17.64 -7.13
C ASP A 168 -16.74 16.54 -8.04
N PHE A 169 -16.99 15.28 -7.66
CA PHE A 169 -16.47 14.12 -8.38
C PHE A 169 -17.06 13.91 -9.77
N SER A 170 -18.12 14.64 -10.15
CA SER A 170 -18.60 14.67 -11.54
C SER A 170 -17.59 15.36 -12.50
N LYS A 171 -16.61 16.08 -11.95
CA LYS A 171 -15.56 16.79 -12.69
C LYS A 171 -14.17 16.15 -12.54
N VAL A 172 -14.05 15.09 -11.77
CA VAL A 172 -12.78 14.38 -11.52
C VAL A 172 -12.71 13.17 -12.44
N GLN A 173 -11.66 13.10 -13.26
CA GLN A 173 -11.36 11.95 -14.12
C GLN A 173 -10.29 11.09 -13.45
N PHE A 174 -10.68 10.01 -12.81
CA PHE A 174 -9.74 9.07 -12.21
C PHE A 174 -8.94 8.33 -13.27
N GLU A 175 -7.63 8.24 -13.08
CA GLU A 175 -6.71 7.59 -14.01
C GLU A 175 -6.21 6.23 -13.52
N ALA A 176 -6.26 5.97 -12.21
CA ALA A 176 -5.85 4.70 -11.64
C ALA A 176 -6.51 4.44 -10.27
N ILE A 177 -6.50 3.17 -9.87
CA ILE A 177 -6.89 2.70 -8.54
C ILE A 177 -5.65 2.09 -7.87
N PHE A 178 -5.35 2.52 -6.64
CA PHE A 178 -4.24 2.00 -5.83
C PHE A 178 -4.80 1.29 -4.60
N VAL A 179 -4.69 -0.03 -4.57
CA VAL A 179 -4.96 -0.81 -3.36
C VAL A 179 -3.70 -0.75 -2.51
N PHE A 180 -3.67 0.28 -1.66
CA PHE A 180 -2.49 0.68 -0.89
C PHE A 180 -2.23 -0.22 0.30
N HIS A 181 -3.30 -0.68 0.95
CA HIS A 181 -3.28 -1.57 2.11
C HIS A 181 -4.51 -2.48 2.06
N ASP A 182 -4.59 -3.43 3.00
CA ASP A 182 -5.76 -4.29 3.13
C ASP A 182 -7.04 -3.47 3.33
N SER A 183 -8.04 -3.74 2.50
CA SER A 183 -9.35 -3.15 2.65
C SER A 183 -10.06 -3.75 3.87
N ARG A 184 -10.70 -2.90 4.65
CA ARG A 184 -11.52 -3.30 5.82
C ARG A 184 -13.01 -3.32 5.50
N GLU A 185 -13.43 -2.68 4.42
CA GLU A 185 -14.82 -2.59 3.98
C GLU A 185 -14.97 -3.03 2.52
N TRP A 186 -14.78 -4.33 2.31
CA TRP A 186 -14.74 -4.93 0.97
C TRP A 186 -15.96 -4.59 0.12
N GLY A 187 -17.18 -4.60 0.70
CA GLY A 187 -18.40 -4.29 -0.04
C GLY A 187 -18.35 -2.92 -0.69
N ARG A 188 -17.95 -1.90 0.07
CA ARG A 188 -17.81 -0.52 -0.42
C ARG A 188 -16.65 -0.37 -1.40
N ASP A 189 -15.50 -0.87 -1.03
CA ASP A 189 -14.28 -0.69 -1.82
C ASP A 189 -14.37 -1.42 -3.16
N ILE A 190 -14.98 -2.61 -3.21
CA ILE A 190 -15.28 -3.33 -4.45
C ILE A 190 -16.30 -2.54 -5.29
N GLN A 191 -17.37 -2.02 -4.67
CA GLN A 191 -18.37 -1.24 -5.38
C GLN A 191 -17.73 -0.06 -6.10
N TYR A 192 -16.95 0.77 -5.39
CA TYR A 192 -16.32 1.95 -5.99
C TYR A 192 -15.24 1.61 -7.01
N ALA A 193 -14.46 0.55 -6.78
CA ALA A 193 -13.53 0.08 -7.78
C ALA A 193 -14.24 -0.33 -9.08
N VAL A 194 -15.31 -1.12 -8.98
CA VAL A 194 -16.10 -1.54 -10.15
C VAL A 194 -16.77 -0.36 -10.83
N ASP A 195 -17.32 0.59 -10.06
CA ASP A 195 -17.95 1.79 -10.62
C ASP A 195 -16.95 2.59 -11.45
N LEU A 196 -15.75 2.84 -10.94
CA LEU A 196 -14.71 3.57 -11.68
C LEU A 196 -14.15 2.76 -12.87
N MET A 197 -14.00 1.45 -12.73
CA MET A 197 -13.58 0.58 -13.84
C MET A 197 -14.60 0.56 -14.97
N ARG A 198 -15.86 0.89 -14.71
CA ARG A 198 -16.96 0.97 -15.67
C ARG A 198 -17.31 2.40 -16.06
N ALA A 199 -16.78 3.40 -15.38
CA ALA A 199 -17.10 4.81 -15.61
C ALA A 199 -16.63 5.31 -16.97
N ASP A 200 -17.34 6.24 -17.60
CA ASP A 200 -16.82 6.94 -18.78
C ASP A 200 -15.64 7.82 -18.36
N ARG A 201 -14.50 7.61 -19.00
CA ARG A 201 -13.25 8.35 -18.72
C ARG A 201 -12.89 8.46 -17.24
N GLY A 202 -13.28 7.47 -16.42
CA GLY A 202 -13.00 7.47 -15.00
C GLY A 202 -13.81 8.50 -14.18
N VAL A 203 -14.91 9.05 -14.70
CA VAL A 203 -15.76 10.00 -13.97
C VAL A 203 -16.77 9.25 -13.10
N PHE A 204 -16.69 9.43 -11.80
CA PHE A 204 -17.60 8.75 -10.86
C PHE A 204 -19.06 9.11 -11.11
N GLY A 205 -19.94 8.12 -11.08
CA GLY A 205 -21.36 8.28 -11.37
C GLY A 205 -21.74 8.15 -12.85
N THR A 206 -20.78 7.94 -13.73
CA THR A 206 -21.02 7.57 -15.13
C THR A 206 -20.86 6.06 -15.33
N VAL A 207 -21.46 5.52 -16.41
CA VAL A 207 -21.34 4.10 -16.72
C VAL A 207 -21.30 3.89 -18.24
N LEU A 208 -20.37 3.07 -18.68
CA LEU A 208 -20.29 2.59 -20.07
C LEU A 208 -21.03 1.26 -20.23
N THR A 209 -21.51 1.01 -21.42
CA THR A 209 -22.03 -0.31 -21.82
C THR A 209 -20.93 -1.37 -21.79
N ASN A 210 -21.32 -2.64 -21.73
CA ASN A 210 -20.35 -3.74 -21.76
C ASN A 210 -19.55 -3.77 -23.07
N GLU A 211 -20.14 -3.33 -24.17
CA GLU A 211 -19.47 -3.24 -25.47
C GLU A 211 -18.39 -2.15 -25.49
N GLU A 212 -18.69 -0.97 -24.97
CA GLU A 212 -17.71 0.13 -24.83
C GLU A 212 -16.56 -0.24 -23.90
N ILE A 213 -16.85 -0.92 -22.77
CA ILE A 213 -15.83 -1.40 -21.84
C ILE A 213 -14.89 -2.41 -22.53
N ARG A 214 -15.41 -3.28 -23.41
CA ARG A 214 -14.57 -4.24 -24.14
C ARG A 214 -13.64 -3.59 -25.17
N ARG A 215 -14.03 -2.44 -25.70
CA ARG A 215 -13.28 -1.74 -26.74
C ARG A 215 -12.19 -0.81 -26.22
N ARG A 216 -12.20 -0.50 -24.93
CA ARG A 216 -11.21 0.43 -24.35
C ARG A 216 -10.16 -0.30 -23.50
N SER A 217 -9.04 0.37 -23.27
CA SER A 217 -8.08 -0.05 -22.26
C SER A 217 -8.72 0.03 -20.86
N PRO A 218 -8.60 -1.03 -20.03
CA PRO A 218 -9.13 -1.00 -18.68
C PRO A 218 -8.40 0.05 -17.84
N MET A 219 -9.11 0.62 -16.84
CA MET A 219 -8.48 1.47 -15.84
C MET A 219 -7.40 0.67 -15.08
N PRO A 220 -6.18 1.18 -14.98
CA PRO A 220 -5.13 0.50 -14.23
C PRO A 220 -5.48 0.38 -12.74
N ILE A 221 -5.28 -0.80 -12.18
CA ILE A 221 -5.37 -1.05 -10.75
C ILE A 221 -4.06 -1.68 -10.25
N TYR A 222 -3.50 -1.12 -9.19
CA TYR A 222 -2.24 -1.54 -8.60
C TYR A 222 -2.47 -2.06 -7.19
N PHE A 223 -1.96 -3.25 -6.90
CA PHE A 223 -1.98 -3.86 -5.57
C PHE A 223 -0.58 -3.81 -4.98
N SER A 224 -0.44 -3.45 -3.71
CA SER A 224 0.87 -3.37 -3.08
C SER A 224 1.46 -4.76 -2.78
N HIS A 225 0.63 -5.78 -2.55
CA HIS A 225 1.04 -7.18 -2.41
C HIS A 225 -0.07 -8.14 -2.89
N ALA A 226 0.24 -9.44 -2.92
CA ALA A 226 -0.66 -10.46 -3.44
C ALA A 226 -1.08 -11.52 -2.41
N ASP A 227 -0.83 -11.29 -1.12
CA ASP A 227 -1.09 -12.28 -0.08
C ASP A 227 -2.59 -12.57 0.08
N LEU A 228 -2.91 -13.85 0.15
CA LEU A 228 -4.27 -14.32 0.45
C LEU A 228 -4.53 -14.35 1.96
N LEU A 229 -3.48 -14.60 2.74
CA LEU A 229 -3.50 -14.79 4.18
C LEU A 229 -2.51 -13.84 4.85
N TRP A 230 -2.77 -13.50 6.10
CA TRP A 230 -1.77 -12.89 6.95
C TRP A 230 -1.77 -13.53 8.34
N GLY A 231 -0.58 -13.57 8.97
CA GLY A 231 -0.40 -14.13 10.29
C GLY A 231 -0.94 -13.19 11.38
N ASN A 232 -1.66 -13.76 12.35
CA ASN A 232 -2.14 -13.07 13.53
C ASN A 232 -2.10 -14.03 14.73
N ASP A 233 -2.46 -13.55 15.90
CA ASP A 233 -2.46 -14.32 17.15
C ASP A 233 -3.65 -15.28 17.27
N PHE A 234 -4.56 -15.27 16.30
CA PHE A 234 -5.68 -16.20 16.28
C PHE A 234 -5.22 -17.58 15.82
N SER A 235 -5.70 -18.64 16.49
CA SER A 235 -5.22 -20.01 16.29
C SER A 235 -5.46 -20.61 14.90
N VAL A 236 -6.31 -19.96 14.09
CA VAL A 236 -6.61 -20.38 12.71
C VAL A 236 -6.22 -19.26 11.75
N ALA A 237 -5.48 -19.62 10.70
CA ALA A 237 -5.13 -18.69 9.63
C ALA A 237 -6.38 -18.04 9.02
N ARG A 238 -6.35 -16.74 8.84
CA ARG A 238 -7.47 -15.96 8.29
C ARG A 238 -7.38 -15.87 6.77
N LEU A 239 -8.22 -16.65 6.10
CA LEU A 239 -8.46 -16.49 4.67
C LEU A 239 -9.21 -15.19 4.40
N GLY A 240 -8.86 -14.54 3.31
CA GLY A 240 -9.65 -13.46 2.77
C GLY A 240 -9.44 -12.10 3.44
N GLN A 241 -8.32 -11.90 4.12
CA GLN A 241 -8.00 -10.58 4.71
C GLN A 241 -6.92 -9.82 3.93
N GLY A 242 -6.05 -10.53 3.18
CA GLY A 242 -5.01 -9.92 2.38
C GLY A 242 -5.51 -9.38 1.03
N GLN A 243 -4.72 -8.51 0.42
CA GLN A 243 -5.06 -7.87 -0.86
C GLN A 243 -5.22 -8.87 -2.01
N GLY A 244 -4.54 -10.01 -1.97
CA GLY A 244 -4.71 -11.07 -2.97
C GLY A 244 -6.12 -11.64 -2.97
N ALA A 245 -6.71 -11.87 -1.80
CA ALA A 245 -8.09 -12.32 -1.68
C ALA A 245 -9.09 -11.23 -2.10
N PHE A 246 -8.85 -9.98 -1.71
CA PHE A 246 -9.64 -8.84 -2.17
C PHE A 246 -9.61 -8.72 -3.70
N ARG A 247 -8.44 -8.89 -4.33
CA ARG A 247 -8.29 -8.91 -5.79
C ARG A 247 -9.16 -9.99 -6.44
N VAL A 248 -9.12 -11.21 -5.94
CA VAL A 248 -9.95 -12.32 -6.47
C VAL A 248 -11.43 -11.98 -6.40
N ALA A 249 -11.90 -11.42 -5.27
CA ALA A 249 -13.28 -10.99 -5.11
C ALA A 249 -13.66 -9.87 -6.09
N LEU A 250 -12.84 -8.84 -6.20
CA LEU A 250 -13.04 -7.72 -7.13
C LEU A 250 -13.11 -8.21 -8.59
N GLU A 251 -12.16 -9.06 -9.00
CA GLU A 251 -12.14 -9.63 -10.36
C GLU A 251 -13.40 -10.46 -10.64
N ALA A 252 -13.86 -11.24 -9.68
CA ALA A 252 -15.08 -12.04 -9.82
C ALA A 252 -16.31 -11.14 -10.02
N VAL A 253 -16.51 -10.12 -9.19
CA VAL A 253 -17.61 -9.16 -9.30
C VAL A 253 -17.55 -8.41 -10.63
N PHE A 254 -16.37 -7.94 -11.04
CA PHE A 254 -16.20 -7.23 -12.30
C PHE A 254 -16.51 -8.12 -13.51
N LYS A 255 -16.12 -9.39 -13.50
CA LYS A 255 -16.41 -10.36 -14.58
C LYS A 255 -17.92 -10.60 -14.72
N VAL A 256 -18.64 -10.81 -13.62
CA VAL A 256 -20.10 -11.00 -13.65
C VAL A 256 -20.81 -9.80 -14.28
N ARG A 257 -20.42 -8.58 -13.90
CA ARG A 257 -20.96 -7.34 -14.46
C ARG A 257 -20.63 -7.13 -15.94
N ARG A 258 -19.60 -7.79 -16.46
CA ARG A 258 -19.19 -7.72 -17.86
C ARG A 258 -19.86 -8.76 -18.75
N SER A 259 -20.39 -9.83 -18.15
CA SER A 259 -21.01 -10.96 -18.87
C SER A 259 -22.53 -10.82 -19.02
N GLY A 260 -23.18 -9.99 -18.21
CA GLY A 260 -24.59 -9.62 -18.32
C GLY A 260 -24.75 -8.33 -19.11
#